data_f36f4b8c64c0be0e2e29a1258eb619e1
#
_entry.id   f36f4b8c64c0be0e2e29a1258eb619e1
#
_cell.length_a   1.000
_cell.length_b   1.000
_cell.length_c   1.000
_cell.angle_alpha   90.00
_cell.angle_beta   90.00
_cell.angle_gamma   90.00
#
_symmetry.space_group_name_H-M   'P 1'
#
loop_
_entity.id
_entity.type
_entity.pdbx_description
1 polymer ?
#
loop_
_entity_poly.entity_id
_entity_poly.type
_entity_poly.pdbx_seq_one_letter_code
_entity_poly.pdbx_strand_id
1 'polypeptide(L)'
;MGFSMAEEIIREIRDAEMVLVGIGEAFDEGKEQLEEILGAQEEMAWTSPFLYDLQLSKQEHEERRKALAHLADALQGKNYYVISKSQSIDVEETNWREGRLVMVCGRTSVKQCAKACEDSVPEKLTEEEKNRLTHAGMEFIKDAKLFDKGESGTMDDPHDNGALPPEVMQAMKMIAKRNALRESLGKLMEASSILGECPKCGGRVELNVFSAGKYDERGYLKDWDKYTKWLGGSLNRKLLLLEIGCGDAYPNVITKPFEKIAELNLKSKILKVNENIIDCLGNL
;
A
#
# COMPACT_ATOMS: atom_id res chain seq x y z
N MET A 1 -24.17 -10.10 26.67
CA MET A 1 -23.20 -10.52 25.67
C MET A 1 -22.95 -9.31 24.78
N GLY A 2 -21.71 -8.83 24.65
CA GLY A 2 -21.39 -7.75 23.74
C GLY A 2 -21.40 -8.27 22.31
N PHE A 3 -21.80 -7.43 21.36
CA PHE A 3 -21.69 -7.73 19.94
C PHE A 3 -20.19 -7.80 19.55
N SER A 4 -19.85 -8.65 18.58
CA SER A 4 -18.53 -8.59 17.96
C SER A 4 -18.40 -7.30 17.15
N MET A 5 -17.16 -6.86 16.88
CA MET A 5 -16.92 -5.68 16.04
C MET A 5 -17.53 -5.86 14.64
N ALA A 6 -17.44 -7.07 14.06
CA ALA A 6 -18.06 -7.39 12.77
C ALA A 6 -19.58 -7.22 12.79
N GLU A 7 -20.27 -7.73 13.84
CA GLU A 7 -21.71 -7.54 14.00
C GLU A 7 -22.09 -6.06 14.17
N GLU A 8 -21.24 -5.28 14.85
CA GLU A 8 -21.44 -3.84 14.96
C GLU A 8 -21.33 -3.15 13.61
N ILE A 9 -20.31 -3.45 12.83
CA ILE A 9 -20.12 -2.89 11.47
C ILE A 9 -21.33 -3.20 10.60
N ILE A 10 -21.78 -4.45 10.55
CA ILE A 10 -22.96 -4.88 9.76
C ILE A 10 -24.20 -4.08 10.16
N ARG A 11 -24.43 -3.94 11.48
CA ARG A 11 -25.56 -3.17 12.00
C ARG A 11 -25.50 -1.71 11.56
N GLU A 12 -24.35 -1.06 11.75
CA GLU A 12 -24.15 0.36 11.41
C GLU A 12 -24.26 0.60 9.90
N ILE A 13 -23.68 -0.29 9.07
CA ILE A 13 -23.86 -0.23 7.62
C ILE A 13 -25.34 -0.33 7.26
N ARG A 14 -26.08 -1.27 7.85
CA ARG A 14 -27.51 -1.44 7.58
C ARG A 14 -28.34 -0.20 7.92
N ASP A 15 -28.04 0.44 9.05
CA ASP A 15 -28.80 1.58 9.57
C ASP A 15 -28.44 2.91 8.89
N ALA A 16 -27.27 2.98 8.23
CA ALA A 16 -26.82 4.15 7.50
C ALA A 16 -27.51 4.32 6.15
N GLU A 17 -27.80 5.56 5.75
CA GLU A 17 -28.24 5.93 4.40
C GLU A 17 -27.05 6.01 3.44
N MET A 18 -25.89 6.45 3.95
CA MET A 18 -24.64 6.59 3.22
C MET A 18 -23.47 6.08 4.07
N VAL A 19 -22.45 5.54 3.43
CA VAL A 19 -21.26 5.02 4.10
C VAL A 19 -20.00 5.58 3.44
N LEU A 20 -19.15 6.21 4.23
CA LEU A 20 -17.81 6.61 3.82
C LEU A 20 -16.79 5.72 4.53
N VAL A 21 -16.06 4.95 3.76
CA VAL A 21 -15.00 4.06 4.27
C VAL A 21 -13.65 4.73 4.08
N GLY A 22 -12.86 4.79 5.15
CA GLY A 22 -11.46 5.18 5.14
C GLY A 22 -10.58 3.95 5.36
N ILE A 23 -9.73 3.60 4.40
CA ILE A 23 -8.76 2.51 4.51
C ILE A 23 -7.39 3.12 4.80
N GLY A 24 -6.84 2.78 5.96
CA GLY A 24 -5.58 3.29 6.46
C GLY A 24 -4.37 2.46 6.07
N GLU A 25 -3.25 2.81 6.65
CA GLU A 25 -1.91 2.23 6.42
C GLU A 25 -1.71 0.84 7.02
N ALA A 26 -2.62 0.34 7.85
CA ALA A 26 -2.47 -1.01 8.42
C ALA A 26 -2.43 -2.12 7.35
N PHE A 27 -2.92 -1.84 6.14
CA PHE A 27 -2.75 -2.73 4.98
C PHE A 27 -1.33 -2.63 4.37
N ASP A 28 -0.50 -1.71 4.83
CA ASP A 28 0.88 -1.48 4.38
C ASP A 28 1.89 -1.73 5.53
N GLU A 29 1.51 -2.45 6.59
CA GLU A 29 2.39 -2.77 7.73
C GLU A 29 3.56 -3.66 7.32
N GLY A 30 4.79 -3.33 7.80
CA GLY A 30 6.04 -4.01 7.42
C GLY A 30 6.85 -3.26 6.36
N LYS A 31 6.37 -2.11 5.89
CA LYS A 31 7.02 -1.23 4.93
C LYS A 31 8.33 -0.61 5.47
N GLU A 32 8.43 -0.48 6.79
CA GLU A 32 9.53 0.20 7.48
C GLU A 32 10.90 -0.44 7.19
N GLN A 33 10.98 -1.76 7.16
CA GLN A 33 12.24 -2.47 6.85
C GLN A 33 12.70 -2.21 5.40
N LEU A 34 11.77 -2.18 4.46
CA LEU A 34 12.08 -1.86 3.06
C LEU A 34 12.48 -0.39 2.92
N GLU A 35 11.84 0.51 3.64
CA GLU A 35 12.19 1.93 3.66
C GLU A 35 13.58 2.15 4.27
N GLU A 36 13.99 1.41 5.29
CA GLU A 36 15.34 1.45 5.84
C GLU A 36 16.38 0.96 4.82
N ILE A 37 16.13 -0.18 4.14
CA ILE A 37 17.02 -0.73 3.13
C ILE A 37 17.14 0.19 1.91
N LEU A 38 16.03 0.78 1.47
CA LEU A 38 15.95 1.68 0.32
C LEU A 38 16.29 3.12 0.67
N GLY A 39 16.17 3.53 1.94
CA GLY A 39 16.29 4.92 2.39
C GLY A 39 17.67 5.56 2.15
N ALA A 40 18.70 4.74 1.92
CA ALA A 40 20.01 5.21 1.42
C ALA A 40 19.98 5.59 -0.07
N GLN A 41 18.85 5.37 -0.77
CA GLN A 41 18.70 5.59 -2.21
C GLN A 41 17.36 6.28 -2.50
N GLU A 42 17.31 7.58 -2.23
CA GLU A 42 16.12 8.43 -2.45
C GLU A 42 15.51 8.25 -3.85
N GLU A 43 16.36 7.95 -4.85
CA GLU A 43 15.92 7.72 -6.24
C GLU A 43 15.03 6.50 -6.44
N MET A 44 14.98 5.58 -5.47
CA MET A 44 14.18 4.35 -5.53
C MET A 44 13.05 4.30 -4.50
N ALA A 45 12.83 5.37 -3.73
CA ALA A 45 11.80 5.43 -2.70
C ALA A 45 10.39 5.13 -3.25
N TRP A 46 10.13 5.47 -4.50
CA TRP A 46 8.88 5.19 -5.21
C TRP A 46 8.61 3.69 -5.42
N THR A 47 9.61 2.82 -5.28
CA THR A 47 9.42 1.37 -5.41
C THR A 47 8.91 0.72 -4.12
N SER A 48 9.03 1.39 -2.97
CA SER A 48 8.74 0.76 -1.67
C SER A 48 7.31 0.22 -1.53
N PRO A 49 6.22 0.89 -1.95
CA PRO A 49 4.88 0.31 -1.85
C PRO A 49 4.71 -0.92 -2.75
N PHE A 50 5.31 -0.91 -3.93
CA PHE A 50 5.28 -2.04 -4.85
C PHE A 50 6.06 -3.25 -4.31
N LEU A 51 7.26 -3.02 -3.77
CA LEU A 51 8.08 -4.07 -3.16
C LEU A 51 7.42 -4.63 -1.90
N TYR A 52 6.68 -3.79 -1.17
CA TYR A 52 5.91 -4.22 -0.02
C TYR A 52 4.84 -5.24 -0.41
N ASP A 53 4.04 -4.97 -1.43
CA ASP A 53 3.07 -5.93 -1.95
C ASP A 53 3.75 -7.24 -2.37
N LEU A 54 4.89 -7.18 -3.06
CA LEU A 54 5.62 -8.38 -3.51
C LEU A 54 6.22 -9.25 -2.38
N GLN A 55 6.45 -8.69 -1.19
CA GLN A 55 6.97 -9.48 -0.06
C GLN A 55 5.90 -10.30 0.65
N LEU A 56 4.62 -9.97 0.48
CA LEU A 56 3.51 -10.72 1.05
C LEU A 56 3.43 -12.12 0.44
N SER A 57 3.12 -13.10 1.28
CA SER A 57 2.84 -14.44 0.80
C SER A 57 1.51 -14.50 0.04
N LYS A 58 1.35 -15.53 -0.79
CA LYS A 58 0.07 -15.76 -1.47
C LYS A 58 -1.10 -15.89 -0.47
N GLN A 59 -0.86 -16.50 0.69
CA GLN A 59 -1.88 -16.64 1.73
C GLN A 59 -2.29 -15.29 2.32
N GLU A 60 -1.32 -14.40 2.64
CA GLU A 60 -1.61 -13.06 3.14
C GLU A 60 -2.43 -12.25 2.14
N HIS A 61 -2.11 -12.30 0.85
CA HIS A 61 -2.92 -11.67 -0.19
C HIS A 61 -4.34 -12.25 -0.25
N GLU A 62 -4.49 -13.58 -0.21
CA GLU A 62 -5.81 -14.23 -0.22
C GLU A 62 -6.66 -13.83 0.98
N GLU A 63 -6.08 -13.77 2.18
CA GLU A 63 -6.77 -13.35 3.40
C GLU A 63 -7.21 -11.88 3.33
N ARG A 64 -6.33 -10.97 2.86
CA ARG A 64 -6.64 -9.56 2.67
C ARG A 64 -7.75 -9.37 1.63
N ARG A 65 -7.64 -10.00 0.47
CA ARG A 65 -8.65 -9.92 -0.60
C ARG A 65 -10.00 -10.45 -0.15
N LYS A 66 -10.01 -11.56 0.59
CA LYS A 66 -11.25 -12.11 1.16
C LYS A 66 -11.89 -11.13 2.14
N ALA A 67 -11.13 -10.57 3.07
CA ALA A 67 -11.61 -9.59 4.03
C ALA A 67 -12.18 -8.34 3.34
N LEU A 68 -11.46 -7.79 2.37
CA LEU A 68 -11.91 -6.63 1.59
C LEU A 68 -13.14 -6.94 0.72
N ALA A 69 -13.23 -8.16 0.17
CA ALA A 69 -14.41 -8.59 -0.59
C ALA A 69 -15.65 -8.67 0.30
N HIS A 70 -15.55 -9.20 1.53
CA HIS A 70 -16.66 -9.22 2.48
C HIS A 70 -17.13 -7.79 2.81
N LEU A 71 -16.20 -6.86 3.01
CA LEU A 71 -16.55 -5.45 3.21
C LEU A 71 -17.29 -4.88 1.98
N ALA A 72 -16.77 -5.13 0.77
CA ALA A 72 -17.40 -4.68 -0.46
C ALA A 72 -18.80 -5.26 -0.63
N ASP A 73 -19.01 -6.54 -0.27
CA ASP A 73 -20.30 -7.22 -0.31
C ASP A 73 -21.27 -6.62 0.73
N ALA A 74 -20.80 -6.34 1.95
CA ALA A 74 -21.62 -5.68 2.97
C ALA A 74 -22.07 -4.28 2.55
N LEU A 75 -21.32 -3.61 1.67
CA LEU A 75 -21.65 -2.31 1.10
C LEU A 75 -22.54 -2.38 -0.15
N GLN A 76 -22.83 -3.59 -0.68
CA GLN A 76 -23.71 -3.71 -1.84
C GLN A 76 -25.11 -3.15 -1.53
N GLY A 77 -25.65 -2.40 -2.49
CA GLY A 77 -26.94 -1.73 -2.32
C GLY A 77 -26.88 -0.42 -1.52
N LYS A 78 -25.75 -0.09 -0.88
CA LYS A 78 -25.56 1.17 -0.18
C LYS A 78 -25.03 2.28 -1.11
N ASN A 79 -25.29 3.51 -0.75
CA ASN A 79 -24.64 4.68 -1.36
C ASN A 79 -23.35 4.94 -0.60
N TYR A 80 -22.23 4.40 -1.09
CA TYR A 80 -20.95 4.47 -0.39
C TYR A 80 -19.85 5.09 -1.23
N TYR A 81 -18.76 5.46 -0.57
CA TYR A 81 -17.48 5.82 -1.13
C TYR A 81 -16.34 5.25 -0.29
N VAL A 82 -15.19 4.96 -0.91
CA VAL A 82 -13.98 4.48 -0.25
C VAL A 82 -12.85 5.45 -0.53
N ILE A 83 -12.17 5.90 0.52
CA ILE A 83 -10.92 6.65 0.43
C ILE A 83 -9.82 5.78 1.03
N SER A 84 -8.73 5.60 0.31
CA SER A 84 -7.59 4.82 0.78
C SER A 84 -6.33 5.66 0.90
N LYS A 85 -5.64 5.53 2.03
CA LYS A 85 -4.22 5.89 2.21
C LYS A 85 -3.32 4.71 1.81
N SER A 86 -3.81 3.48 1.98
CA SER A 86 -3.09 2.29 1.55
C SER A 86 -2.89 2.30 0.04
N GLN A 87 -1.69 1.92 -0.37
CA GLN A 87 -1.28 1.77 -1.75
C GLN A 87 -1.27 0.31 -2.19
N SER A 88 -1.75 -0.61 -1.33
CA SER A 88 -1.80 -2.04 -1.60
C SER A 88 -2.63 -2.36 -2.82
N ILE A 89 -2.10 -3.27 -3.64
CA ILE A 89 -2.80 -3.81 -4.82
C ILE A 89 -4.09 -4.54 -4.43
N ASP A 90 -4.15 -5.14 -3.23
CA ASP A 90 -5.34 -5.82 -2.74
C ASP A 90 -6.52 -4.86 -2.53
N VAL A 91 -6.23 -3.61 -2.10
CA VAL A 91 -7.25 -2.56 -1.98
C VAL A 91 -7.70 -2.09 -3.36
N GLU A 92 -6.75 -1.91 -4.30
CA GLU A 92 -7.04 -1.45 -5.66
C GLU A 92 -7.89 -2.47 -6.44
N GLU A 93 -7.55 -3.76 -6.34
CA GLU A 93 -8.19 -4.84 -7.10
C GLU A 93 -9.49 -5.38 -6.44
N THR A 94 -9.85 -4.88 -5.26
CA THR A 94 -11.14 -5.26 -4.62
C THR A 94 -12.32 -4.86 -5.51
N ASN A 95 -13.37 -5.68 -5.47
CA ASN A 95 -14.58 -5.51 -6.29
C ASN A 95 -15.48 -4.34 -5.82
N TRP A 96 -14.88 -3.15 -5.69
CA TRP A 96 -15.63 -1.93 -5.41
C TRP A 96 -16.51 -1.57 -6.62
N ARG A 97 -17.65 -0.92 -6.36
CA ARG A 97 -18.44 -0.35 -7.45
C ARG A 97 -17.58 0.67 -8.22
N GLU A 98 -17.67 0.63 -9.54
CA GLU A 98 -16.91 1.52 -10.42
C GLU A 98 -17.04 3.00 -10.00
N GLY A 99 -15.90 3.69 -9.91
CA GLY A 99 -15.80 5.09 -9.53
C GLY A 99 -16.14 5.37 -8.06
N ARG A 100 -16.06 4.37 -7.17
CA ARG A 100 -16.30 4.53 -5.74
C ARG A 100 -15.05 4.36 -4.87
N LEU A 101 -13.88 4.28 -5.47
CA LEU A 101 -12.60 4.23 -4.78
C LEU A 101 -11.73 5.43 -5.18
N VAL A 102 -11.17 6.11 -4.18
CA VAL A 102 -10.12 7.11 -4.34
C VAL A 102 -8.88 6.68 -3.55
N MET A 103 -7.76 6.50 -4.23
CA MET A 103 -6.46 6.20 -3.62
C MET A 103 -5.60 7.46 -3.63
N VAL A 104 -5.68 8.22 -2.54
CA VAL A 104 -5.07 9.56 -2.45
C VAL A 104 -3.55 9.55 -2.31
N CYS A 105 -2.97 8.43 -1.86
CA CYS A 105 -1.52 8.23 -1.80
C CYS A 105 -0.94 7.60 -3.07
N GLY A 106 -1.76 7.44 -4.12
CA GLY A 106 -1.35 6.87 -5.40
C GLY A 106 -1.58 5.38 -5.50
N ARG A 107 -1.12 4.81 -6.63
CA ARG A 107 -1.32 3.40 -7.00
C ARG A 107 -0.04 2.83 -7.58
N THR A 108 0.32 1.61 -7.18
CA THR A 108 1.46 0.88 -7.75
C THR A 108 1.22 0.40 -9.17
N SER A 109 -0.02 0.43 -9.64
CA SER A 109 -0.42 0.12 -11.03
C SER A 109 -0.32 1.30 -12.00
N VAL A 110 0.04 2.50 -11.51
CA VAL A 110 0.08 3.75 -12.29
C VAL A 110 1.48 4.33 -12.28
N LYS A 111 1.93 4.84 -13.43
CA LYS A 111 3.21 5.55 -13.58
C LYS A 111 3.02 7.03 -13.86
N GLN A 112 4.03 7.83 -13.52
CA GLN A 112 4.05 9.28 -13.68
C GLN A 112 5.41 9.78 -14.16
N CYS A 113 5.47 10.99 -14.66
CA CYS A 113 6.72 11.72 -14.81
C CYS A 113 7.29 12.09 -13.45
N ALA A 114 8.56 11.76 -13.16
CA ALA A 114 9.24 12.08 -11.90
C ALA A 114 9.31 13.60 -11.60
N LYS A 115 9.17 14.45 -12.64
CA LYS A 115 9.07 15.90 -12.49
C LYS A 115 7.65 16.41 -12.37
N ALA A 116 6.63 15.54 -12.44
CA ALA A 116 5.22 15.88 -12.52
C ALA A 116 4.98 17.04 -13.50
N CYS A 117 5.55 16.95 -14.72
CA CYS A 117 5.45 18.04 -15.69
C CYS A 117 3.99 18.22 -16.18
N GLU A 118 3.61 19.46 -16.53
CA GLU A 118 2.21 19.83 -16.82
C GLU A 118 1.59 19.03 -17.97
N ASP A 119 2.39 18.76 -19.00
CA ASP A 119 1.93 18.08 -20.22
C ASP A 119 1.92 16.54 -20.14
N SER A 120 2.36 15.95 -19.03
CA SER A 120 2.34 14.52 -18.79
C SER A 120 1.31 14.18 -17.73
N VAL A 121 0.42 13.25 -18.03
CA VAL A 121 -0.62 12.78 -17.10
C VAL A 121 -0.26 11.37 -16.64
N PRO A 122 -0.46 11.03 -15.34
CA PRO A 122 -0.29 9.67 -14.86
C PRO A 122 -1.12 8.67 -15.65
N GLU A 123 -0.52 7.52 -15.99
CA GLU A 123 -1.13 6.47 -16.80
C GLU A 123 -0.88 5.07 -16.24
N LYS A 124 -1.73 4.10 -16.59
CA LYS A 124 -1.56 2.73 -16.13
C LYS A 124 -0.30 2.09 -16.72
N LEU A 125 0.34 1.24 -15.92
CA LEU A 125 1.39 0.35 -16.40
C LEU A 125 0.84 -0.60 -17.46
N THR A 126 1.65 -0.88 -18.48
CA THR A 126 1.41 -2.00 -19.37
C THR A 126 1.71 -3.32 -18.68
N GLU A 127 1.18 -4.43 -19.18
CA GLU A 127 1.46 -5.77 -18.64
C GLU A 127 2.96 -6.12 -18.73
N GLU A 128 3.66 -5.66 -19.76
CA GLU A 128 5.10 -5.87 -19.91
C GLU A 128 5.89 -5.11 -18.84
N GLU A 129 5.57 -3.85 -18.59
CA GLU A 129 6.17 -3.04 -17.53
C GLU A 129 5.94 -3.65 -16.15
N LYS A 130 4.68 -4.06 -15.87
CA LYS A 130 4.30 -4.72 -14.62
C LYS A 130 5.08 -6.01 -14.41
N ASN A 131 5.12 -6.88 -15.41
CA ASN A 131 5.80 -8.18 -15.32
C ASN A 131 7.31 -8.02 -15.08
N ARG A 132 7.95 -7.08 -15.78
CA ARG A 132 9.38 -6.83 -15.64
C ARG A 132 9.75 -6.26 -14.27
N LEU A 133 8.98 -5.28 -13.78
CA LEU A 133 9.14 -4.75 -12.43
C LEU A 133 8.91 -5.84 -11.37
N THR A 134 7.87 -6.67 -11.55
CA THR A 134 7.56 -7.78 -10.63
C THR A 134 8.73 -8.77 -10.54
N HIS A 135 9.28 -9.18 -11.69
CA HIS A 135 10.41 -10.12 -11.70
C HIS A 135 11.62 -9.55 -10.95
N ALA A 136 12.04 -8.32 -11.27
CA ALA A 136 13.18 -7.69 -10.61
C ALA A 136 12.91 -7.41 -9.12
N GLY A 137 11.68 -7.01 -8.78
CA GLY A 137 11.25 -6.82 -7.39
C GLY A 137 11.30 -8.10 -6.58
N MET A 138 10.85 -9.24 -7.13
CA MET A 138 10.93 -10.54 -6.46
C MET A 138 12.38 -10.99 -6.20
N GLU A 139 13.29 -10.77 -7.14
CA GLU A 139 14.72 -11.01 -6.92
C GLU A 139 15.26 -10.13 -5.79
N PHE A 140 14.94 -8.83 -5.79
CA PHE A 140 15.33 -7.92 -4.74
C PHE A 140 14.81 -8.34 -3.35
N ILE A 141 13.54 -8.68 -3.23
CA ILE A 141 12.93 -9.14 -1.97
C ILE A 141 13.60 -10.40 -1.46
N LYS A 142 13.91 -11.35 -2.34
CA LYS A 142 14.61 -12.57 -1.97
C LYS A 142 15.98 -12.26 -1.34
N ASP A 143 16.76 -11.38 -1.94
CA ASP A 143 18.07 -11.01 -1.45
C ASP A 143 17.97 -10.16 -0.18
N ALA A 144 16.99 -9.26 -0.06
CA ALA A 144 16.72 -8.48 1.13
C ALA A 144 16.35 -9.38 2.33
N LYS A 145 15.48 -10.38 2.15
CA LYS A 145 15.13 -11.34 3.20
C LYS A 145 16.33 -12.18 3.66
N LEU A 146 17.25 -12.52 2.74
CA LEU A 146 18.50 -13.19 3.09
C LEU A 146 19.44 -12.30 3.92
N PHE A 147 19.36 -10.98 3.73
CA PHE A 147 20.14 -10.02 4.50
C PHE A 147 19.63 -9.86 5.93
N ASP A 148 18.31 -9.82 6.10
CA ASP A 148 17.63 -9.61 7.38
C ASP A 148 17.70 -10.84 8.32
N LYS A 149 17.70 -12.04 7.75
CA LYS A 149 17.96 -13.27 8.51
C LYS A 149 19.44 -13.33 8.92
N GLY A 150 19.75 -12.64 10.03
CA GLY A 150 20.95 -12.91 10.80
C GLY A 150 20.92 -14.37 11.26
N GLU A 151 21.28 -15.29 10.39
CA GLU A 151 21.52 -16.66 10.78
C GLU A 151 22.73 -16.68 11.70
N SER A 152 22.46 -16.80 13.00
CA SER A 152 23.35 -17.51 13.91
C SER A 152 23.32 -18.99 13.49
N GLY A 153 23.79 -19.27 12.30
CA GLY A 153 24.06 -20.64 11.89
C GLY A 153 25.26 -21.13 12.66
N THR A 154 25.02 -21.85 13.74
CA THR A 154 26.01 -22.74 14.35
C THR A 154 26.44 -23.73 13.29
N MET A 155 27.57 -23.47 12.64
CA MET A 155 28.32 -24.53 11.97
C MET A 155 29.15 -25.22 13.04
N ASP A 156 28.55 -26.24 13.65
CA ASP A 156 29.30 -27.33 14.28
C ASP A 156 29.81 -28.26 13.18
N ASP A 157 30.96 -27.97 12.62
CA ASP A 157 31.79 -28.95 11.96
C ASP A 157 33.20 -28.90 12.54
N PRO A 158 33.54 -29.87 13.43
CA PRO A 158 34.78 -29.84 14.24
C PRO A 158 36.04 -30.28 13.49
N HIS A 159 36.03 -30.50 12.19
CA HIS A 159 37.15 -31.18 11.49
C HIS A 159 37.65 -30.47 10.23
N ASP A 160 37.72 -29.15 10.17
CA ASP A 160 38.46 -28.48 9.09
C ASP A 160 39.73 -27.78 9.61
N ASN A 161 40.88 -28.48 9.43
CA ASN A 161 42.22 -27.98 9.74
C ASN A 161 42.67 -26.94 8.69
N GLY A 162 42.01 -25.82 8.59
CA GLY A 162 42.31 -24.74 7.64
C GLY A 162 41.25 -23.68 7.58
N ALA A 163 40.21 -23.79 8.36
CA ALA A 163 39.11 -22.87 8.37
C ALA A 163 39.54 -21.47 8.84
N LEU A 164 39.09 -20.45 8.13
CA LEU A 164 39.27 -19.06 8.54
C LEU A 164 38.63 -18.81 9.91
N PRO A 165 39.15 -17.90 10.75
CA PRO A 165 38.53 -17.56 12.01
C PRO A 165 37.03 -17.25 11.83
N PRO A 166 36.17 -17.68 12.76
CA PRO A 166 34.72 -17.50 12.66
C PRO A 166 34.30 -16.06 12.36
N GLU A 167 35.01 -15.08 12.94
CA GLU A 167 34.80 -13.65 12.70
C GLU A 167 35.06 -13.24 11.23
N VAL A 168 36.10 -13.82 10.62
CA VAL A 168 36.44 -13.58 9.22
C VAL A 168 35.40 -14.21 8.30
N MET A 169 34.94 -15.43 8.61
CA MET A 169 33.88 -16.09 7.86
C MET A 169 32.56 -15.31 7.95
N GLN A 170 32.21 -14.81 9.14
CA GLN A 170 31.01 -13.98 9.32
C GLN A 170 31.12 -12.66 8.53
N ALA A 171 32.27 -11.98 8.58
CA ALA A 171 32.52 -10.77 7.79
C ALA A 171 32.43 -11.05 6.28
N MET A 172 32.98 -12.16 5.78
CA MET A 172 32.86 -12.54 4.38
C MET A 172 31.41 -12.84 3.97
N LYS A 173 30.62 -13.52 4.81
CA LYS A 173 29.21 -13.75 4.57
C LYS A 173 28.43 -12.44 4.51
N MET A 174 28.68 -11.50 5.42
CA MET A 174 28.05 -10.16 5.37
C MET A 174 28.42 -9.38 4.10
N ILE A 175 29.68 -9.43 3.69
CA ILE A 175 30.13 -8.78 2.44
C ILE A 175 29.43 -9.40 1.23
N ALA A 176 29.34 -10.74 1.17
CA ALA A 176 28.66 -11.43 0.08
C ALA A 176 27.17 -11.08 0.01
N LYS A 177 26.47 -11.09 1.17
CA LYS A 177 25.08 -10.69 1.26
C LYS A 177 24.85 -9.22 0.81
N ARG A 178 25.72 -8.33 1.24
CA ARG A 178 25.67 -6.90 0.85
C ARG A 178 25.92 -6.68 -0.63
N ASN A 179 26.82 -7.48 -1.23
CA ASN A 179 27.07 -7.42 -2.68
C ASN A 179 25.87 -7.96 -3.48
N ALA A 180 25.25 -9.06 -3.02
CA ALA A 180 24.03 -9.61 -3.64
C ALA A 180 22.88 -8.59 -3.60
N LEU A 181 22.64 -7.95 -2.46
CA LEU A 181 21.62 -6.91 -2.33
C LEU A 181 21.89 -5.72 -3.25
N ARG A 182 23.16 -5.31 -3.38
CA ARG A 182 23.54 -4.22 -4.28
C ARG A 182 23.36 -4.60 -5.75
N GLU A 183 23.64 -5.84 -6.11
CA GLU A 183 23.42 -6.35 -7.47
C GLU A 183 21.93 -6.40 -7.81
N SER A 184 21.09 -6.95 -6.92
CA SER A 184 19.63 -7.02 -7.14
C SER A 184 18.96 -5.64 -7.15
N LEU A 185 19.48 -4.69 -6.37
CA LEU A 185 19.07 -3.28 -6.48
C LEU A 185 19.42 -2.70 -7.86
N GLY A 186 20.62 -3.00 -8.38
CA GLY A 186 21.03 -2.61 -9.73
C GLY A 186 20.07 -3.17 -10.79
N LYS A 187 19.68 -4.45 -10.68
CA LYS A 187 18.69 -5.08 -11.56
C LYS A 187 17.32 -4.43 -11.47
N LEU A 188 16.88 -4.06 -10.25
CA LEU A 188 15.62 -3.34 -10.04
C LEU A 188 15.65 -1.96 -10.69
N MET A 189 16.78 -1.24 -10.57
CA MET A 189 16.97 0.06 -11.24
C MET A 189 16.95 -0.09 -12.77
N GLU A 190 17.62 -1.12 -13.31
CA GLU A 190 17.59 -1.42 -14.74
C GLU A 190 16.18 -1.80 -15.22
N ALA A 191 15.47 -2.64 -14.46
CA ALA A 191 14.08 -3.01 -14.77
C ALA A 191 13.14 -1.79 -14.73
N SER A 192 13.38 -0.84 -13.80
CA SER A 192 12.59 0.38 -13.72
C SER A 192 12.79 1.30 -14.92
N SER A 193 13.95 1.20 -15.62
CA SER A 193 14.22 1.97 -16.83
C SER A 193 13.26 1.63 -17.99
N ILE A 194 12.56 0.48 -17.92
CA ILE A 194 11.52 0.11 -18.91
C ILE A 194 10.33 1.08 -18.88
N LEU A 195 10.11 1.75 -17.75
CA LEU A 195 9.08 2.79 -17.67
C LEU A 195 9.39 3.95 -18.65
N GLY A 196 10.64 4.01 -19.13
CA GLY A 196 11.07 4.93 -20.16
C GLY A 196 11.28 6.35 -19.65
N GLU A 197 11.32 7.25 -20.60
CA GLU A 197 11.43 8.69 -20.36
C GLU A 197 10.08 9.36 -20.64
N CYS A 198 9.81 10.41 -19.90
CA CYS A 198 8.63 11.22 -20.14
C CYS A 198 8.66 11.82 -21.56
N PRO A 199 7.67 11.55 -22.42
CA PRO A 199 7.68 12.02 -23.80
C PRO A 199 7.56 13.54 -23.92
N LYS A 200 7.28 14.24 -22.82
CA LYS A 200 7.11 15.69 -22.77
C LYS A 200 8.35 16.44 -22.33
N CYS A 201 9.09 15.90 -21.35
CA CYS A 201 10.22 16.63 -20.77
C CYS A 201 11.53 15.82 -20.77
N GLY A 202 11.56 14.59 -21.28
CA GLY A 202 12.71 13.68 -21.25
C GLY A 202 13.14 13.27 -19.83
N GLY A 203 12.32 13.54 -18.82
CA GLY A 203 12.60 13.15 -17.44
C GLY A 203 12.29 11.68 -17.20
N ARG A 204 12.84 11.11 -16.10
CA ARG A 204 12.56 9.74 -15.67
C ARG A 204 11.05 9.55 -15.42
N VAL A 205 10.57 8.33 -15.65
CA VAL A 205 9.23 7.88 -15.26
C VAL A 205 9.36 6.97 -14.04
N GLU A 206 8.42 7.06 -13.13
CA GLU A 206 8.34 6.32 -11.86
C GLU A 206 6.90 5.96 -11.53
N LEU A 207 6.64 5.14 -10.51
CA LEU A 207 5.27 4.86 -10.08
C LEU A 207 4.61 6.11 -9.49
N ASN A 208 3.30 6.24 -9.71
CA ASN A 208 2.51 7.33 -9.13
C ASN A 208 2.11 6.98 -7.70
N VAL A 209 3.05 7.19 -6.79
CA VAL A 209 2.93 6.87 -5.36
C VAL A 209 3.43 8.02 -4.50
N PHE A 210 2.92 8.14 -3.28
CA PHE A 210 3.24 9.27 -2.39
C PHE A 210 4.73 9.35 -2.01
N SER A 211 5.44 8.21 -2.02
CA SER A 211 6.89 8.15 -1.80
C SER A 211 7.74 8.59 -3.02
N ALA A 212 7.10 8.90 -4.16
CA ALA A 212 7.78 9.52 -5.29
C ALA A 212 8.30 10.92 -4.92
N GLY A 213 9.44 11.32 -5.48
CA GLY A 213 10.09 12.60 -5.14
C GLY A 213 9.20 13.82 -5.41
N LYS A 214 8.36 13.76 -6.44
CA LYS A 214 7.33 14.75 -6.74
C LYS A 214 6.06 14.05 -7.15
N TYR A 215 5.20 13.77 -6.18
CA TYR A 215 3.94 13.08 -6.41
C TYR A 215 2.97 13.89 -7.28
N ASP A 216 2.42 13.25 -8.31
CA ASP A 216 1.46 13.86 -9.22
C ASP A 216 0.03 13.49 -8.84
N GLU A 217 -0.65 14.40 -8.14
CA GLU A 217 -2.02 14.23 -7.66
C GLU A 217 -3.06 14.04 -8.79
N ARG A 218 -2.73 14.40 -10.04
CA ARG A 218 -3.63 14.21 -11.18
C ARG A 218 -3.98 12.73 -11.39
N GLY A 219 -3.19 11.80 -10.84
CA GLY A 219 -3.49 10.38 -10.83
C GLY A 219 -4.80 10.03 -10.12
N TYR A 220 -5.28 10.84 -9.16
CA TYR A 220 -6.53 10.59 -8.44
C TYR A 220 -7.55 11.74 -8.51
N LEU A 221 -7.19 12.94 -8.95
CA LEU A 221 -8.05 14.12 -8.90
C LEU A 221 -9.43 13.93 -9.56
N LYS A 222 -9.50 13.17 -10.65
CA LYS A 222 -10.79 12.87 -11.31
C LYS A 222 -11.75 12.08 -10.40
N ASP A 223 -11.23 11.16 -9.61
CA ASP A 223 -12.02 10.38 -8.66
C ASP A 223 -12.31 11.19 -7.39
N TRP A 224 -11.39 12.07 -7.01
CA TRP A 224 -11.59 13.04 -5.93
C TRP A 224 -12.74 14.01 -6.22
N ASP A 225 -12.86 14.53 -7.44
CA ASP A 225 -13.98 15.38 -7.85
C ASP A 225 -15.33 14.68 -7.74
N LYS A 226 -15.39 13.39 -8.06
CA LYS A 226 -16.60 12.59 -7.88
C LYS A 226 -16.92 12.38 -6.40
N TYR A 227 -15.89 12.08 -5.60
CA TYR A 227 -16.01 11.92 -4.16
C TYR A 227 -16.53 13.20 -3.49
N THR A 228 -15.95 14.35 -3.77
CA THR A 228 -16.35 15.62 -3.16
C THR A 228 -17.80 16.01 -3.49
N LYS A 229 -18.24 15.75 -4.72
CA LYS A 229 -19.65 15.91 -5.11
C LYS A 229 -20.57 14.98 -4.34
N TRP A 230 -20.16 13.70 -4.19
CA TRP A 230 -20.90 12.72 -3.42
C TRP A 230 -20.97 13.11 -1.94
N LEU A 231 -19.87 13.57 -1.35
CA LEU A 231 -19.79 13.99 0.05
C LEU A 231 -20.72 15.20 0.29
N GLY A 232 -20.80 16.15 -0.63
CA GLY A 232 -21.74 17.25 -0.54
C GLY A 232 -23.20 16.81 -0.41
N GLY A 233 -23.55 15.64 -0.98
CA GLY A 233 -24.89 15.04 -0.85
C GLY A 233 -25.14 14.31 0.48
N SER A 234 -24.14 14.17 1.35
CA SER A 234 -24.25 13.46 2.64
C SER A 234 -24.76 14.35 3.78
N LEU A 235 -24.83 15.65 3.58
CA LEU A 235 -25.28 16.59 4.61
C LEU A 235 -26.70 16.27 5.06
N ASN A 236 -26.94 16.22 6.37
CA ASN A 236 -28.21 15.83 7.00
C ASN A 236 -28.68 14.38 6.73
N ARG A 237 -27.84 13.52 6.14
CA ARG A 237 -28.10 12.10 6.01
C ARG A 237 -27.51 11.31 7.18
N LYS A 238 -28.04 10.12 7.44
CA LYS A 238 -27.40 9.15 8.34
C LYS A 238 -26.15 8.62 7.65
N LEU A 239 -25.00 9.20 7.99
CA LEU A 239 -23.71 8.90 7.39
C LEU A 239 -22.86 8.08 8.36
N LEU A 240 -22.50 6.86 7.98
CA LEU A 240 -21.46 6.09 8.67
C LEU A 240 -20.09 6.49 8.11
N LEU A 241 -19.19 6.88 9.01
CA LEU A 241 -17.77 7.12 8.76
C LEU A 241 -17.01 5.94 9.34
N LEU A 242 -16.58 5.01 8.50
CA LEU A 242 -15.93 3.76 8.91
C LEU A 242 -14.43 3.87 8.65
N GLU A 243 -13.64 4.05 9.72
CA GLU A 243 -12.19 4.05 9.66
C GLU A 243 -11.65 2.62 9.88
N ILE A 244 -10.82 2.13 8.96
CA ILE A 244 -10.27 0.77 9.00
C ILE A 244 -8.75 0.85 8.90
N GLY A 245 -8.04 0.47 9.97
CA GLY A 245 -6.58 0.45 10.00
C GLY A 245 -5.93 1.83 9.81
N CYS A 246 -6.59 2.89 10.29
CA CYS A 246 -6.08 4.24 10.25
C CYS A 246 -5.25 4.50 11.53
N GLY A 247 -3.92 4.50 11.40
CA GLY A 247 -3.01 4.91 12.45
C GLY A 247 -2.74 6.42 12.41
N ASP A 248 -1.67 6.82 13.12
CA ASP A 248 -1.28 8.23 13.28
C ASP A 248 -0.55 8.82 12.07
N ALA A 249 -0.15 7.99 11.10
CA ALA A 249 0.49 8.47 9.88
C ALA A 249 -0.51 9.23 9.02
N TYR A 250 -0.17 10.46 8.67
CA TYR A 250 -0.99 11.32 7.80
C TYR A 250 -2.46 11.46 8.23
N PRO A 251 -2.77 11.86 9.48
CA PRO A 251 -4.15 11.93 9.98
C PRO A 251 -5.03 12.94 9.20
N ASN A 252 -4.40 13.85 8.46
CA ASN A 252 -5.10 14.84 7.64
C ASN A 252 -5.81 14.24 6.41
N VAL A 253 -5.58 12.97 6.08
CA VAL A 253 -6.16 12.33 4.90
C VAL A 253 -7.51 11.69 5.20
N ILE A 254 -7.66 11.00 6.34
CA ILE A 254 -8.90 10.30 6.73
C ILE A 254 -9.40 10.79 8.09
N THR A 255 -8.64 10.56 9.16
CA THR A 255 -9.09 10.74 10.54
C THR A 255 -9.62 12.13 10.82
N LYS A 256 -8.81 13.18 10.60
CA LYS A 256 -9.25 14.57 10.82
C LYS A 256 -10.39 15.02 9.91
N PRO A 257 -10.40 14.72 8.58
CA PRO A 257 -11.56 14.95 7.75
C PRO A 257 -12.83 14.28 8.24
N PHE A 258 -12.75 13.02 8.71
CA PHE A 258 -13.91 12.30 9.23
C PHE A 258 -14.44 12.95 10.51
N GLU A 259 -13.57 13.33 11.43
CA GLU A 259 -13.94 14.08 12.63
C GLU A 259 -14.65 15.40 12.28
N LYS A 260 -14.09 16.13 11.32
CA LYS A 260 -14.71 17.40 10.86
C LYS A 260 -16.05 17.19 10.15
N ILE A 261 -16.21 16.12 9.39
CA ILE A 261 -17.49 15.73 8.79
C ILE A 261 -18.51 15.42 9.90
N ALA A 262 -18.08 14.69 10.94
CA ALA A 262 -18.94 14.35 12.06
C ALA A 262 -19.41 15.57 12.87
N GLU A 263 -18.53 16.58 13.03
CA GLU A 263 -18.90 17.86 13.67
C GLU A 263 -19.97 18.62 12.85
N LEU A 264 -19.88 18.58 11.52
CA LEU A 264 -20.79 19.29 10.63
C LEU A 264 -22.10 18.53 10.37
N ASN A 265 -22.07 17.20 10.38
CA ASN A 265 -23.26 16.35 10.16
C ASN A 265 -23.65 15.61 11.44
N LEU A 266 -24.51 16.19 12.25
CA LEU A 266 -24.98 15.62 13.53
C LEU A 266 -25.68 14.27 13.41
N LYS A 267 -26.01 13.80 12.21
CA LYS A 267 -26.55 12.47 11.94
C LYS A 267 -25.48 11.45 11.54
N SER A 268 -24.21 11.85 11.53
CA SER A 268 -23.12 10.94 11.24
C SER A 268 -22.68 10.19 12.51
N LYS A 269 -22.05 9.04 12.28
CA LYS A 269 -21.40 8.22 13.30
C LYS A 269 -20.02 7.80 12.80
N ILE A 270 -19.00 7.91 13.65
CA ILE A 270 -17.68 7.36 13.38
C ILE A 270 -17.57 5.99 14.05
N LEU A 271 -17.09 5.01 13.31
CA LEU A 271 -16.70 3.70 13.81
C LEU A 271 -15.26 3.42 13.38
N LYS A 272 -14.39 3.04 14.34
CA LYS A 272 -12.97 2.79 14.11
C LYS A 272 -12.63 1.32 14.34
N VAL A 273 -11.90 0.72 13.39
CA VAL A 273 -11.44 -0.67 13.44
C VAL A 273 -9.94 -0.66 13.25
N ASN A 274 -9.17 -0.76 14.35
CA ASN A 274 -7.72 -0.66 14.34
C ASN A 274 -7.01 -1.94 14.80
N GLU A 275 -7.77 -2.94 15.28
CA GLU A 275 -7.22 -4.21 15.76
C GLU A 275 -7.86 -5.37 15.04
N ASN A 276 -7.10 -6.43 14.80
CA ASN A 276 -7.56 -7.68 14.16
C ASN A 276 -8.39 -7.42 12.89
N ILE A 277 -7.93 -6.48 12.06
CA ILE A 277 -8.67 -5.93 10.92
C ILE A 277 -9.10 -7.05 9.96
N ILE A 278 -8.15 -7.90 9.56
CA ILE A 278 -8.41 -8.98 8.59
C ILE A 278 -9.45 -9.96 9.12
N ASP A 279 -9.32 -10.38 10.38
CA ASP A 279 -10.30 -11.26 11.02
C ASP A 279 -11.66 -10.58 11.18
N CYS A 280 -11.67 -9.30 11.57
CA CYS A 280 -12.88 -8.53 11.72
C CYS A 280 -13.66 -8.42 10.40
N LEU A 281 -12.97 -8.01 9.32
CA LEU A 281 -13.59 -7.90 8.00
C LEU A 281 -13.93 -9.26 7.39
N GLY A 282 -13.13 -10.29 7.67
CA GLY A 282 -13.37 -11.66 7.21
C GLY A 282 -14.65 -12.29 7.80
N ASN A 283 -15.20 -11.71 8.87
CA ASN A 283 -16.43 -12.15 9.54
C ASN A 283 -17.64 -11.25 9.24
N LEU A 284 -17.52 -10.28 8.29
CA LEU A 284 -18.66 -9.52 7.78
C LEU A 284 -19.51 -10.39 6.85
#